data_9a0cab489c9878eff68f9cd1ee0bcbc8
#
_entry.id   9a0cab489c9878eff68f9cd1ee0bcbc8
#
_cell.length_a   1.000
_cell.length_b   1.000
_cell.length_c   1.000
_cell.angle_alpha   90.00
_cell.angle_beta   90.00
_cell.angle_gamma   90.00
#
_symmetry.space_group_name_H-M   'P 1'
#
loop_
_entity.id
_entity.type
_entity.pdbx_description
1 polymer ?
#
loop_
_entity_poly.entity_id
_entity_poly.type
_entity_poly.pdbx_seq_one_letter_code
_entity_poly.pdbx_strand_id
1 'polypeptide(L)'
;MRMIGATLVLFLVAPVTWLCAQRPPVTPPRLISLPTPDCKAGKPCHGSHGEVRLVVDVLETGKVGDIRAEVGKDVLVEAATAAAQQAEFVPGSYEGKPVMMNYVLKIHF
;
A
#
# COMPACT_ATOMS: atom_id res chain seq x y z
N MET A 1 33.72 -5.78 -64.12
CA MET A 1 33.36 -5.77 -63.75
C MET A 1 32.70 -5.85 -62.91
N ARG A 2 32.58 -5.86 -62.27
CA ARG A 2 32.01 -5.85 -61.60
C ARG A 2 31.42 -5.84 -60.76
N MET A 3 31.12 -5.94 -60.13
CA MET A 3 30.52 -5.91 -59.37
C MET A 3 30.16 -5.81 -58.53
N ILE A 4 29.78 -5.81 -57.94
CA ILE A 4 29.43 -5.64 -57.10
C ILE A 4 28.79 -5.76 -56.23
N GLY A 5 28.63 -5.79 -55.45
CA GLY A 5 28.27 -6.20 -54.46
C GLY A 5 27.50 -5.51 -53.70
N ALA A 6 26.65 -5.51 -53.64
CA ALA A 6 25.91 -4.86 -52.88
C ALA A 6 25.70 -5.42 -51.77
N THR A 7 26.17 -5.12 -50.88
CA THR A 7 25.96 -5.66 -49.81
C THR A 7 24.93 -5.18 -49.11
N LEU A 8 23.99 -5.76 -48.87
CA LEU A 8 22.97 -5.36 -48.19
C LEU A 8 23.12 -5.62 -46.89
N VAL A 9 23.16 -4.74 -46.14
CA VAL A 9 23.26 -4.96 -44.83
C VAL A 9 22.03 -4.78 -44.21
N LEU A 10 21.47 -5.71 -43.65
CA LEU A 10 20.32 -5.60 -43.11
C LEU A 10 20.44 -5.54 -41.79
N PHE A 11 20.10 -4.56 -41.17
CA PHE A 11 20.09 -4.53 -39.86
C PHE A 11 18.85 -4.73 -39.29
N LEU A 12 18.68 -5.69 -38.58
CA LEU A 12 17.56 -5.90 -37.93
C LEU A 12 17.63 -5.41 -36.70
N VAL A 13 17.02 -4.48 -36.37
CA VAL A 13 17.06 -3.99 -35.11
C VAL A 13 15.88 -4.46 -34.44
N ALA A 14 15.98 -5.25 -33.53
CA ALA A 14 14.86 -5.74 -32.81
C ALA A 14 14.32 -4.65 -31.95
N PRO A 15 13.14 -4.44 -31.94
CA PRO A 15 12.56 -3.43 -31.10
C PRO A 15 12.59 -3.91 -29.72
N VAL A 16 12.81 -3.05 -28.86
CA VAL A 16 12.90 -3.43 -27.56
C VAL A 16 11.72 -3.02 -26.90
N THR A 17 10.72 -3.76 -26.99
CA THR A 17 9.51 -3.33 -26.43
C THR A 17 9.26 -3.97 -25.13
N TRP A 18 10.06 -4.88 -24.74
CA TRP A 18 9.75 -5.59 -23.55
C TRP A 18 10.02 -4.80 -22.35
N LEU A 19 10.59 -3.66 -22.49
CA LEU A 19 10.91 -2.97 -21.36
C LEU A 19 9.84 -2.40 -20.62
N CYS A 20 8.79 -2.10 -21.20
CA CYS A 20 7.82 -1.40 -20.48
C CYS A 20 6.85 -2.22 -19.84
N ALA A 21 6.93 -3.43 -19.98
CA ALA A 21 5.85 -4.22 -19.52
C ALA A 21 6.02 -4.74 -18.16
N GLN A 22 6.89 -4.17 -17.42
CA GLN A 22 7.20 -4.80 -16.19
C GLN A 22 6.39 -4.33 -15.02
N ARG A 23 5.16 -4.09 -15.21
CA ARG A 23 4.33 -3.66 -14.12
C ARG A 23 3.92 -4.88 -13.34
N PRO A 24 4.10 -4.90 -12.03
CA PRO A 24 3.67 -6.04 -11.26
C PRO A 24 2.15 -6.17 -11.33
N PRO A 25 1.62 -7.38 -11.32
CA PRO A 25 0.19 -7.57 -11.36
C PRO A 25 -0.50 -7.17 -10.06
N VAL A 26 0.26 -7.05 -8.99
CA VAL A 26 -0.30 -6.72 -7.69
C VAL A 26 0.06 -5.29 -7.33
N THR A 27 -0.93 -4.51 -6.98
CA THR A 27 -0.72 -3.15 -6.50
C THR A 27 -1.14 -3.10 -5.04
N PRO A 28 -0.28 -2.67 -4.15
CA PRO A 28 -0.62 -2.64 -2.73
C PRO A 28 -1.64 -1.55 -2.42
N PRO A 29 -2.36 -1.65 -1.32
CA PRO A 29 -3.28 -0.60 -0.91
C PRO A 29 -2.53 0.64 -0.50
N ARG A 30 -3.22 1.78 -0.53
CA ARG A 30 -2.62 3.05 -0.17
C ARG A 30 -3.56 3.80 0.75
N LEU A 31 -3.02 4.36 1.81
CA LEU A 31 -3.80 5.11 2.77
C LEU A 31 -4.20 6.46 2.18
N ILE A 32 -5.47 6.78 2.23
CA ILE A 32 -5.98 8.08 1.80
C ILE A 32 -6.12 9.00 3.00
N SER A 33 -6.77 8.54 4.04
CA SER A 33 -6.99 9.37 5.22
C SER A 33 -7.05 8.52 6.47
N LEU A 34 -6.56 9.10 7.55
CA LEU A 34 -6.58 8.45 8.85
C LEU A 34 -6.92 9.53 9.86
N PRO A 35 -8.03 9.41 10.57
CA PRO A 35 -8.35 10.38 11.62
C PRO A 35 -7.32 10.34 12.74
N THR A 36 -7.10 11.46 13.36
CA THR A 36 -6.19 11.53 14.50
C THR A 36 -6.80 10.77 15.66
N PRO A 37 -6.03 9.89 16.32
CA PRO A 37 -6.56 9.20 17.49
C PRO A 37 -6.94 10.20 18.58
N ASP A 38 -8.01 9.88 19.30
CA ASP A 38 -8.53 10.77 20.33
C ASP A 38 -7.89 10.43 21.67
N CYS A 39 -6.95 11.23 22.08
CA CYS A 39 -6.28 11.11 23.36
C CYS A 39 -6.39 12.38 24.18
N LYS A 40 -7.56 12.99 24.15
CA LYS A 40 -7.81 14.18 24.92
C LYS A 40 -7.79 13.90 26.40
N ALA A 41 -7.78 14.95 27.19
CA ALA A 41 -7.86 14.83 28.65
C ALA A 41 -9.10 14.02 29.01
N GLY A 42 -8.94 13.07 29.89
CA GLY A 42 -10.02 12.16 30.27
C GLY A 42 -10.00 10.84 29.54
N LYS A 43 -9.19 10.72 28.48
CA LYS A 43 -9.05 9.45 27.77
C LYS A 43 -7.87 8.66 28.34
N PRO A 44 -7.98 7.33 28.35
CA PRO A 44 -6.90 6.52 28.93
C PRO A 44 -5.54 6.74 28.26
N CYS A 45 -5.51 7.11 27.00
CA CYS A 45 -4.26 7.32 26.29
C CYS A 45 -3.66 8.71 26.46
N HIS A 46 -4.36 9.59 27.20
CA HIS A 46 -3.89 10.94 27.38
C HIS A 46 -2.52 10.97 28.07
N GLY A 47 -1.57 11.64 27.48
CA GLY A 47 -0.22 11.73 28.03
C GLY A 47 0.66 10.55 27.75
N SER A 48 0.15 9.51 27.10
CA SER A 48 0.97 8.34 26.75
C SER A 48 1.62 8.56 25.40
N HIS A 49 2.82 8.06 25.27
CA HIS A 49 3.58 8.20 24.03
C HIS A 49 4.11 6.83 23.60
N GLY A 50 4.30 6.67 22.33
CA GLY A 50 4.86 5.44 21.79
C GLY A 50 4.39 5.19 20.38
N GLU A 51 4.82 4.07 19.84
CA GLU A 51 4.44 3.68 18.50
C GLU A 51 3.48 2.52 18.56
N VAL A 52 2.46 2.56 17.73
CA VAL A 52 1.53 1.44 17.58
C VAL A 52 1.62 0.97 16.15
N ARG A 53 1.68 -0.33 15.99
CA ARG A 53 1.69 -0.93 14.66
C ARG A 53 0.50 -1.85 14.57
N LEU A 54 -0.35 -1.60 13.61
CA LEU A 54 -1.55 -2.39 13.39
C LEU A 54 -1.49 -3.03 12.01
N VAL A 55 -1.98 -4.25 11.90
CA VAL A 55 -2.18 -4.86 10.60
C VAL A 55 -3.67 -4.77 10.32
N VAL A 56 -4.04 -4.07 9.28
CA VAL A 56 -5.43 -3.89 8.93
C VAL A 56 -5.73 -4.57 7.61
N ASP A 57 -6.91 -5.12 7.50
CA ASP A 57 -7.37 -5.68 6.25
C ASP A 57 -8.08 -4.58 5.48
N VAL A 58 -7.55 -4.23 4.33
CA VAL A 58 -8.17 -3.23 3.46
C VAL A 58 -9.07 -3.97 2.51
N LEU A 59 -10.36 -3.73 2.63
CA LEU A 59 -11.36 -4.42 1.84
C LEU A 59 -11.36 -3.91 0.39
N GLU A 60 -12.01 -4.63 -0.47
CA GLU A 60 -12.11 -4.26 -1.88
C GLU A 60 -12.73 -2.90 -2.08
N THR A 61 -13.51 -2.44 -1.12
CA THR A 61 -14.17 -1.14 -1.17
C THR A 61 -13.29 -0.01 -0.66
N GLY A 62 -12.10 -0.33 -0.14
CA GLY A 62 -11.25 0.68 0.49
C GLY A 62 -11.53 0.89 1.95
N LYS A 63 -12.52 0.21 2.50
CA LYS A 63 -12.84 0.30 3.93
C LYS A 63 -11.98 -0.68 4.70
N VAL A 64 -11.89 -0.48 5.99
CA VAL A 64 -11.10 -1.31 6.86
C VAL A 64 -11.95 -2.46 7.40
N GLY A 65 -11.40 -3.66 7.31
CA GLY A 65 -12.03 -4.84 7.89
C GLY A 65 -11.43 -5.14 9.25
N ASP A 66 -10.82 -6.31 9.40
CA ASP A 66 -10.24 -6.69 10.69
C ASP A 66 -8.96 -5.93 10.97
N ILE A 67 -8.71 -5.69 12.23
CA ILE A 67 -7.53 -4.98 12.68
C ILE A 67 -6.86 -5.82 13.76
N ARG A 68 -5.55 -6.01 13.63
CA ARG A 68 -4.78 -6.74 14.62
C ARG A 68 -3.61 -5.89 15.05
N ALA A 69 -3.35 -5.84 16.35
CA ALA A 69 -2.22 -5.09 16.87
C ALA A 69 -0.98 -5.96 16.89
N GLU A 70 0.13 -5.45 16.42
CA GLU A 70 1.40 -6.13 16.50
C GLU A 70 2.28 -5.55 17.59
N VAL A 71 2.27 -4.25 17.74
CA VAL A 71 3.13 -3.56 18.69
C VAL A 71 2.35 -2.40 19.28
N GLY A 72 2.50 -2.16 20.55
CA GLY A 72 1.94 -0.97 21.19
C GLY A 72 1.44 -1.24 22.59
N LYS A 73 1.37 -0.19 23.38
CA LYS A 73 0.76 -0.25 24.70
C LYS A 73 -0.74 -0.35 24.56
N ASP A 74 -1.39 -1.06 25.46
CA ASP A 74 -2.81 -1.31 25.36
C ASP A 74 -3.65 -0.04 25.19
N VAL A 75 -3.38 0.98 25.96
CA VAL A 75 -4.17 2.22 25.87
C VAL A 75 -3.97 2.93 24.52
N LEU A 76 -2.77 2.82 23.94
CA LEU A 76 -2.53 3.41 22.65
C LEU A 76 -3.11 2.56 21.52
N VAL A 77 -3.07 1.24 21.68
CA VAL A 77 -3.65 0.33 20.71
C VAL A 77 -5.15 0.57 20.59
N GLU A 78 -5.81 0.79 21.72
CA GLU A 78 -7.24 1.04 21.71
C GLU A 78 -7.57 2.31 20.94
N ALA A 79 -6.85 3.39 21.21
CA ALA A 79 -7.05 4.65 20.51
C ALA A 79 -6.71 4.53 19.03
N ALA A 80 -5.63 3.84 18.71
CA ALA A 80 -5.20 3.65 17.33
C ALA A 80 -6.20 2.80 16.55
N THR A 81 -6.74 1.77 17.19
CA THR A 81 -7.72 0.90 16.55
C THR A 81 -8.99 1.68 16.23
N ALA A 82 -9.45 2.50 17.16
CA ALA A 82 -10.65 3.31 16.94
C ALA A 82 -10.44 4.26 15.76
N ALA A 83 -9.27 4.87 15.65
CA ALA A 83 -8.98 5.74 14.52
C ALA A 83 -8.88 4.94 13.22
N ALA A 84 -8.24 3.78 13.27
CA ALA A 84 -8.05 2.95 12.08
C ALA A 84 -9.36 2.44 11.51
N GLN A 85 -10.36 2.23 12.35
CA GLN A 85 -11.65 1.77 11.87
C GLN A 85 -12.31 2.79 10.95
N GLN A 86 -11.92 4.04 11.03
CA GLN A 86 -12.47 5.08 10.18
C GLN A 86 -11.50 5.51 9.09
N ALA A 87 -10.42 4.82 8.92
CA ALA A 87 -9.46 5.14 7.88
C ALA A 87 -10.02 4.77 6.51
N GLU A 88 -9.56 5.46 5.49
CA GLU A 88 -9.95 5.17 4.14
C GLU A 88 -8.73 4.90 3.28
N PHE A 89 -8.84 3.92 2.42
CA PHE A 89 -7.74 3.47 1.60
C PHE A 89 -8.15 3.36 0.15
N VAL A 90 -7.16 3.43 -0.72
CA VAL A 90 -7.32 2.93 -2.07
C VAL A 90 -7.07 1.43 -1.94
N PRO A 91 -8.00 0.58 -2.33
CA PRO A 91 -7.82 -0.86 -2.14
C PRO A 91 -6.66 -1.39 -2.98
N GLY A 92 -6.05 -2.45 -2.52
CA GLY A 92 -5.08 -3.14 -3.32
C GLY A 92 -5.75 -3.76 -4.52
N SER A 93 -4.99 -4.06 -5.55
CA SER A 93 -5.55 -4.66 -6.75
C SER A 93 -4.65 -5.77 -7.27
N TYR A 94 -5.29 -6.70 -7.98
CA TYR A 94 -4.59 -7.76 -8.65
C TYR A 94 -5.11 -7.75 -10.09
N GLU A 95 -4.20 -7.55 -11.01
CA GLU A 95 -4.54 -7.45 -12.43
C GLU A 95 -5.67 -6.45 -12.69
N GLY A 96 -5.59 -5.32 -12.00
CA GLY A 96 -6.56 -4.25 -12.19
C GLY A 96 -7.87 -4.40 -11.43
N LYS A 97 -8.05 -5.48 -10.70
CA LYS A 97 -9.28 -5.69 -9.95
C LYS A 97 -9.03 -5.48 -8.47
N PRO A 98 -9.89 -4.76 -7.78
CA PRO A 98 -9.72 -4.56 -6.34
C PRO A 98 -9.81 -5.88 -5.60
N VAL A 99 -8.91 -6.09 -4.66
CA VAL A 99 -8.92 -7.28 -3.82
C VAL A 99 -8.58 -6.87 -2.40
N MET A 100 -8.97 -7.68 -1.45
CA MET A 100 -8.64 -7.43 -0.06
C MET A 100 -7.16 -7.70 0.16
N MET A 101 -6.49 -6.81 0.82
CA MET A 101 -5.08 -6.98 1.17
C MET A 101 -4.79 -6.40 2.55
N ASN A 102 -3.73 -6.86 3.16
CA ASN A 102 -3.30 -6.33 4.44
C ASN A 102 -2.47 -5.08 4.26
N TYR A 103 -2.53 -4.22 5.24
CA TYR A 103 -1.73 -3.01 5.27
C TYR A 103 -1.20 -2.83 6.69
N VAL A 104 0.07 -2.50 6.82
CA VAL A 104 0.66 -2.25 8.13
C VAL A 104 0.60 -0.76 8.40
N LEU A 105 -0.15 -0.38 9.41
CA LEU A 105 -0.37 1.00 9.75
C LEU A 105 0.45 1.33 10.99
N LYS A 106 1.32 2.33 10.89
CA LYS A 106 2.13 2.76 12.02
C LYS A 106 1.62 4.11 12.49
N ILE A 107 1.33 4.20 13.77
CA ILE A 107 0.83 5.43 14.37
C ILE A 107 1.75 5.79 15.53
N HIS A 108 2.19 7.03 15.55
CA HIS A 108 3.03 7.52 16.63
C HIS A 108 2.22 8.45 17.53
N PHE A 109 2.38 8.26 18.80
CA PHE A 109 1.70 9.10 19.80
C PHE A 109 2.71 9.97 20.55
#